data_395462ed4707b62135da84c597be32ea
#
_entry.id   395462ed4707b62135da84c597be32ea
#
_cell.length_a   1.000
_cell.length_b   1.000
_cell.length_c   1.000
_cell.angle_alpha   90.00
_cell.angle_beta   90.00
_cell.angle_gamma   90.00
#
_symmetry.space_group_name_H-M   'P 1'
#
loop_
_entity.id
_entity.type
_entity.pdbx_description
1 polymer ?
#
loop_
_entity_poly.entity_id
_entity_poly.type
_entity_poly.pdbx_seq_one_letter_code
_entity_poly.pdbx_strand_id
1 'polypeptide(L)'
;ASGPPPLHAGASDQAILGGPSYYKSDSHVVFSAAQSVSNNGSYPFGQEADGLVTAEGYVALVIKTLSRAVADGDRIRAVIRGLGISSDGRGRSLWAPRSEGQVLAVERAYPDLQEFSDIDYMEPHATSTQVGDATELTALSSLVSKKLAPGRKIPIGSVKANIGHTLETAGMARLVKVVLAMQHEQIPP
;
A
#
# COMPACT_ATOMS: atom_id res chain seq x y z
N ALA A 1 -2.87 -17.70 -10.84
CA ALA A 1 -3.52 -16.40 -11.07
C ALA A 1 -4.85 -16.45 -10.34
N SER A 2 -4.96 -15.74 -9.22
CA SER A 2 -6.25 -15.50 -8.56
C SER A 2 -7.07 -14.60 -9.48
N GLY A 3 -8.29 -15.04 -9.85
CA GLY A 3 -9.25 -14.22 -10.58
C GLY A 3 -9.60 -12.93 -9.83
N PRO A 4 -10.40 -12.05 -10.43
CA PRO A 4 -10.84 -10.82 -9.76
C PRO A 4 -11.51 -11.17 -8.43
N PRO A 5 -11.41 -10.29 -7.41
CA PRO A 5 -12.02 -10.54 -6.12
C PRO A 5 -13.54 -10.79 -6.27
N PRO A 6 -14.15 -11.59 -5.39
CA PRO A 6 -15.56 -12.06 -5.51
C PRO A 6 -16.57 -10.95 -5.75
N LEU A 7 -16.36 -9.77 -5.18
CA LEU A 7 -17.23 -8.60 -5.39
C LEU A 7 -17.18 -8.07 -6.84
N HIS A 8 -16.00 -8.05 -7.47
CA HIS A 8 -15.84 -7.66 -8.87
C HIS A 8 -16.46 -8.68 -9.84
N ALA A 9 -16.42 -9.95 -9.47
CA ALA A 9 -17.01 -11.03 -10.26
C ALA A 9 -18.53 -11.19 -10.06
N GLY A 10 -19.16 -10.36 -9.21
CA GLY A 10 -20.58 -10.45 -8.92
C GLY A 10 -20.98 -11.70 -8.09
N ALA A 11 -20.01 -12.38 -7.48
CA ALA A 11 -20.26 -13.58 -6.68
C ALA A 11 -20.77 -13.26 -5.26
N SER A 12 -20.57 -12.03 -4.78
CA SER A 12 -21.03 -11.57 -3.47
C SER A 12 -21.23 -10.06 -3.48
N ASP A 13 -22.23 -9.58 -2.74
CA ASP A 13 -22.49 -8.14 -2.59
C ASP A 13 -21.62 -7.48 -1.52
N GLN A 14 -21.14 -8.26 -0.57
CA GLN A 14 -20.29 -7.77 0.53
C GLN A 14 -19.27 -8.83 0.96
N ALA A 15 -18.18 -8.35 1.57
CA ALA A 15 -17.18 -9.21 2.17
C ALA A 15 -16.60 -8.58 3.44
N ILE A 16 -16.17 -9.41 4.37
CA ILE A 16 -15.36 -9.01 5.52
C ILE A 16 -13.92 -9.42 5.21
N LEU A 17 -13.04 -8.43 5.20
CA LEU A 17 -11.61 -8.64 5.10
C LEU A 17 -11.01 -8.52 6.51
N GLY A 18 -10.24 -9.50 6.92
CA GLY A 18 -9.58 -9.49 8.22
C GLY A 18 -8.20 -10.09 8.13
N GLY A 19 -7.30 -9.58 8.95
CA GLY A 19 -5.96 -10.12 9.09
C GLY A 19 -5.43 -9.88 10.49
N PRO A 20 -4.87 -10.92 11.13
CA PRO A 20 -4.04 -10.79 12.30
C PRO A 20 -2.57 -10.71 11.89
N SER A 21 -1.81 -9.87 12.55
CA SER A 21 -0.37 -9.93 12.58
C SER A 21 0.07 -9.85 14.03
N TYR A 22 0.78 -10.84 14.50
CA TYR A 22 1.33 -10.89 15.83
C TYR A 22 2.83 -11.19 15.78
N TYR A 23 3.54 -10.75 16.78
CA TYR A 23 4.98 -10.94 16.85
C TYR A 23 5.33 -12.44 16.79
N LYS A 24 6.22 -12.76 15.87
CA LYS A 24 6.81 -14.09 15.72
C LYS A 24 8.33 -13.93 15.73
N SER A 25 8.99 -14.58 16.68
CA SER A 25 10.44 -14.60 16.74
C SER A 25 11.06 -15.10 15.44
N ASP A 26 10.45 -16.10 14.80
CA ASP A 26 10.93 -16.67 13.54
C ASP A 26 10.97 -15.63 12.42
N SER A 27 9.93 -14.83 12.28
CA SER A 27 9.91 -13.73 11.28
C SER A 27 11.01 -12.73 11.58
N HIS A 28 11.19 -12.36 12.85
CA HIS A 28 12.24 -11.42 13.23
C HIS A 28 13.65 -11.97 12.94
N VAL A 29 13.89 -13.26 13.22
CA VAL A 29 15.15 -13.93 12.89
C VAL A 29 15.41 -13.93 11.38
N VAL A 30 14.40 -14.24 10.56
CA VAL A 30 14.52 -14.23 9.09
C VAL A 30 14.85 -12.84 8.57
N PHE A 31 14.14 -11.82 9.01
CA PHE A 31 14.41 -10.43 8.59
C PHE A 31 15.75 -9.91 9.10
N SER A 32 16.17 -10.29 10.30
CA SER A 32 17.49 -9.97 10.85
C SER A 32 18.60 -10.63 10.05
N ALA A 33 18.46 -11.90 9.71
CA ALA A 33 19.41 -12.64 8.87
C ALA A 33 19.50 -12.02 7.45
N ALA A 34 18.41 -11.47 6.94
CA ALA A 34 18.38 -10.73 5.68
C ALA A 34 18.87 -9.27 5.80
N GLN A 35 19.35 -8.84 6.98
CA GLN A 35 19.79 -7.47 7.26
C GLN A 35 18.74 -6.42 6.91
N SER A 36 17.48 -6.74 7.17
CA SER A 36 16.33 -5.90 6.80
C SER A 36 15.61 -5.27 8.00
N VAL A 37 16.10 -5.53 9.23
CA VAL A 37 15.54 -4.95 10.46
C VAL A 37 16.34 -3.74 10.90
N SER A 38 15.64 -2.66 11.24
CA SER A 38 16.23 -1.48 11.85
C SER A 38 16.34 -1.62 13.38
N ASN A 39 17.43 -1.09 13.94
CA ASN A 39 17.58 -0.91 15.39
C ASN A 39 17.31 0.54 15.83
N ASN A 40 17.09 1.46 14.87
CA ASN A 40 17.04 2.89 15.13
C ASN A 40 15.62 3.46 14.99
N GLY A 41 14.74 2.80 14.25
CA GLY A 41 13.39 3.26 14.00
C GLY A 41 12.92 3.05 12.55
N SER A 42 11.73 3.50 12.26
CA SER A 42 11.15 3.43 10.91
C SER A 42 11.18 4.82 10.28
N TYR A 43 12.03 4.98 9.27
CA TYR A 43 12.26 6.24 8.55
C TYR A 43 12.03 6.08 7.04
N PRO A 44 10.78 5.77 6.61
CA PRO A 44 10.47 5.56 5.20
C PRO A 44 10.91 6.76 4.36
N PHE A 45 11.66 6.48 3.29
CA PHE A 45 12.25 7.48 2.38
C PHE A 45 13.24 8.45 3.03
N GLY A 46 13.55 8.28 4.31
CA GLY A 46 14.50 9.10 5.03
C GLY A 46 15.95 8.70 4.79
N GLN A 47 16.86 9.61 5.09
CA GLN A 47 18.30 9.34 5.00
C GLN A 47 18.74 8.29 6.03
N GLU A 48 18.03 8.19 7.14
CA GLU A 48 18.25 7.25 8.24
C GLU A 48 17.62 5.87 7.99
N ALA A 49 16.99 5.66 6.82
CA ALA A 49 16.37 4.39 6.47
C ALA A 49 17.42 3.27 6.42
N ASP A 50 17.35 2.33 7.36
CA ASP A 50 18.29 1.22 7.52
C ASP A 50 17.63 -0.14 7.65
N GLY A 51 16.30 -0.18 7.65
CA GLY A 51 15.52 -1.41 7.79
C GLY A 51 14.10 -1.16 8.31
N LEU A 52 13.32 -2.23 8.38
CA LEU A 52 11.96 -2.20 8.89
C LEU A 52 11.93 -2.39 10.41
N VAL A 53 10.92 -1.84 11.05
CA VAL A 53 10.54 -2.15 12.42
C VAL A 53 9.31 -3.04 12.38
N THR A 54 9.42 -4.28 12.87
CA THR A 54 8.28 -5.20 12.93
C THR A 54 7.27 -4.74 13.98
N ALA A 55 5.99 -4.86 13.67
CA ALA A 55 4.90 -4.48 14.57
C ALA A 55 3.76 -5.49 14.50
N GLU A 56 2.88 -5.43 15.48
CA GLU A 56 1.67 -6.22 15.57
C GLU A 56 0.46 -5.38 15.16
N GLY A 57 -0.59 -6.05 14.71
CA GLY A 57 -1.85 -5.38 14.39
C GLY A 57 -2.94 -6.33 13.95
N TYR A 58 -4.16 -5.94 14.25
CA TYR A 58 -5.36 -6.64 13.83
C TYR A 58 -6.26 -5.65 13.09
N VAL A 59 -6.62 -5.96 11.87
CA VAL A 59 -7.46 -5.08 11.05
C VAL A 59 -8.62 -5.88 10.50
N ALA A 60 -9.82 -5.29 10.57
CA ALA A 60 -11.00 -5.81 9.92
C ALA A 60 -11.67 -4.69 9.11
N LEU A 61 -12.06 -4.99 7.89
CA LEU A 61 -12.75 -4.08 6.98
C LEU A 61 -14.00 -4.77 6.43
N VAL A 62 -15.10 -4.02 6.35
CA VAL A 62 -16.28 -4.45 5.61
C VAL A 62 -16.28 -3.71 4.27
N ILE A 63 -16.31 -4.47 3.19
CA ILE A 63 -16.43 -3.95 1.83
C ILE A 63 -17.73 -4.43 1.21
N LYS A 64 -18.33 -3.58 0.39
CA LYS A 64 -19.64 -3.82 -0.24
C LYS A 64 -19.63 -3.21 -1.64
N THR A 65 -20.40 -3.74 -2.56
CA THR A 65 -20.58 -3.08 -3.86
C THR A 65 -21.20 -1.70 -3.64
N LEU A 66 -20.75 -0.70 -4.39
CA LEU A 66 -21.23 0.68 -4.21
C LEU A 66 -22.75 0.77 -4.40
N SER A 67 -23.30 0.09 -5.42
CA SER A 67 -24.73 0.06 -5.69
C SER A 67 -25.53 -0.51 -4.52
N ARG A 68 -25.03 -1.58 -3.92
CA ARG A 68 -25.70 -2.21 -2.77
C ARG A 68 -25.57 -1.35 -1.51
N ALA A 69 -24.41 -0.74 -1.26
CA ALA A 69 -24.21 0.16 -0.13
C ALA A 69 -25.15 1.38 -0.19
N VAL A 70 -25.33 1.94 -1.38
CA VAL A 70 -26.28 3.04 -1.61
C VAL A 70 -27.73 2.58 -1.39
N ALA A 71 -28.11 1.43 -1.92
CA ALA A 71 -29.47 0.89 -1.78
C ALA A 71 -29.83 0.59 -0.31
N ASP A 72 -28.86 0.12 0.48
CA ASP A 72 -29.05 -0.19 1.90
C ASP A 72 -28.93 1.04 2.82
N GLY A 73 -28.56 2.21 2.30
CA GLY A 73 -28.34 3.43 3.08
C GLY A 73 -27.11 3.38 3.98
N ASP A 74 -26.09 2.58 3.61
CA ASP A 74 -24.89 2.42 4.40
C ASP A 74 -24.04 3.71 4.45
N ARG A 75 -23.36 3.94 5.56
CA ARG A 75 -22.38 5.01 5.66
C ARG A 75 -21.10 4.63 4.90
N ILE A 76 -21.01 5.08 3.65
CA ILE A 76 -19.84 4.86 2.80
C ILE A 76 -18.68 5.74 3.29
N ARG A 77 -17.55 5.11 3.66
CA ARG A 77 -16.36 5.79 4.16
C ARG A 77 -15.41 6.20 3.04
N ALA A 78 -15.26 5.34 2.05
CA ALA A 78 -14.46 5.56 0.85
C ALA A 78 -14.93 4.60 -0.24
N VAL A 79 -14.53 4.86 -1.48
CA VAL A 79 -14.81 3.99 -2.63
C VAL A 79 -13.48 3.53 -3.23
N ILE A 80 -13.29 2.21 -3.34
CA ILE A 80 -12.15 1.63 -4.05
C ILE A 80 -12.45 1.72 -5.56
N ARG A 81 -11.73 2.57 -6.28
CA ARG A 81 -11.94 2.86 -7.71
C ARG A 81 -11.21 1.88 -8.61
N GLY A 82 -10.05 1.39 -8.19
CA GLY A 82 -9.22 0.52 -9.00
C GLY A 82 -8.40 -0.46 -8.17
N LEU A 83 -8.03 -1.56 -8.80
CA LEU A 83 -7.16 -2.59 -8.24
C LEU A 83 -6.18 -3.04 -9.31
N GLY A 84 -4.89 -2.99 -9.02
CA GLY A 84 -3.85 -3.48 -9.90
C GLY A 84 -2.94 -4.49 -9.21
N ILE A 85 -2.72 -5.60 -9.87
CA ILE A 85 -1.86 -6.69 -9.39
C ILE A 85 -0.80 -6.97 -10.46
N SER A 86 0.44 -7.12 -10.03
CA SER A 86 1.53 -7.57 -10.89
C SER A 86 2.43 -8.55 -10.14
N SER A 87 3.36 -9.13 -10.86
CA SER A 87 4.42 -9.97 -10.31
C SER A 87 5.75 -9.51 -10.87
N ASP A 88 6.77 -9.45 -10.03
CA ASP A 88 8.14 -9.13 -10.45
C ASP A 88 8.77 -10.25 -11.29
N GLY A 89 8.16 -11.44 -11.30
CA GLY A 89 8.68 -12.59 -12.02
C GLY A 89 10.06 -13.00 -11.51
N ARG A 90 10.95 -13.41 -12.43
CA ARG A 90 12.32 -13.78 -12.09
C ARG A 90 13.17 -12.52 -11.92
N GLY A 91 13.53 -12.19 -10.69
CA GLY A 91 14.44 -11.09 -10.34
C GLY A 91 15.87 -11.54 -10.05
N ARG A 92 16.72 -10.63 -9.56
CA ARG A 92 18.10 -10.91 -9.15
C ARG A 92 18.15 -11.79 -7.88
N SER A 93 17.18 -11.64 -7.00
CA SER A 93 17.00 -12.46 -5.80
C SER A 93 15.51 -12.57 -5.47
N LEU A 94 15.16 -13.46 -4.54
CA LEU A 94 13.77 -13.68 -4.10
C LEU A 94 13.10 -12.40 -3.54
N TRP A 95 13.89 -11.55 -2.89
CA TRP A 95 13.39 -10.36 -2.19
C TRP A 95 13.71 -9.03 -2.89
N ALA A 96 14.41 -9.07 -4.04
CA ALA A 96 14.77 -7.85 -4.73
C ALA A 96 13.56 -7.24 -5.45
N PRO A 97 13.10 -6.02 -5.04
CA PRO A 97 11.97 -5.37 -5.70
C PRO A 97 12.36 -4.91 -7.11
N ARG A 98 11.36 -4.81 -8.00
CA ARG A 98 11.51 -4.31 -9.36
C ARG A 98 10.55 -3.16 -9.63
N SER A 99 11.08 -2.06 -10.12
CA SER A 99 10.29 -0.87 -10.44
C SER A 99 9.27 -1.15 -11.54
N GLU A 100 9.60 -1.99 -12.52
CA GLU A 100 8.71 -2.31 -13.63
C GLU A 100 7.45 -3.04 -13.17
N GLY A 101 7.59 -3.97 -12.21
CA GLY A 101 6.44 -4.66 -11.62
C GLY A 101 5.54 -3.71 -10.85
N GLN A 102 6.13 -2.78 -10.09
CA GLN A 102 5.37 -1.77 -9.35
C GLN A 102 4.64 -0.80 -10.29
N VAL A 103 5.32 -0.31 -11.33
CA VAL A 103 4.70 0.53 -12.36
C VAL A 103 3.51 -0.19 -13.00
N LEU A 104 3.68 -1.45 -13.41
CA LEU A 104 2.63 -2.25 -14.03
C LEU A 104 1.42 -2.44 -13.11
N ALA A 105 1.63 -2.61 -11.79
CA ALA A 105 0.54 -2.71 -10.82
C ALA A 105 -0.28 -1.41 -10.78
N VAL A 106 0.40 -0.26 -10.74
CA VAL A 106 -0.27 1.04 -10.71
C VAL A 106 -1.01 1.30 -12.04
N GLU A 107 -0.38 1.03 -13.18
CA GLU A 107 -1.02 1.20 -14.50
C GLU A 107 -2.29 0.34 -14.65
N ARG A 108 -2.30 -0.86 -14.08
CA ARG A 108 -3.49 -1.72 -14.05
C ARG A 108 -4.58 -1.22 -13.13
N ALA A 109 -4.22 -0.52 -12.05
CA ALA A 109 -5.19 0.10 -11.14
C ALA A 109 -5.83 1.36 -11.75
N TYR A 110 -5.12 2.03 -12.66
CA TYR A 110 -5.54 3.26 -13.34
C TYR A 110 -5.51 3.08 -14.86
N PRO A 111 -6.46 2.34 -15.43
CA PRO A 111 -6.53 2.13 -16.89
C PRO A 111 -6.82 3.45 -17.65
N ASP A 112 -7.50 4.40 -17.02
CA ASP A 112 -7.64 5.77 -17.50
C ASP A 112 -6.57 6.67 -16.88
N LEU A 113 -5.76 7.28 -17.75
CA LEU A 113 -4.66 8.15 -17.37
C LEU A 113 -5.13 9.49 -16.77
N GLN A 114 -6.35 9.93 -17.09
CA GLN A 114 -6.92 11.15 -16.51
C GLN A 114 -7.19 10.97 -15.01
N GLU A 115 -7.62 9.78 -14.58
CA GLU A 115 -7.84 9.50 -13.17
C GLU A 115 -6.53 9.57 -12.34
N PHE A 116 -5.38 9.30 -12.95
CA PHE A 116 -4.09 9.43 -12.26
C PHE A 116 -3.73 10.89 -11.96
N SER A 117 -4.21 11.83 -12.78
CA SER A 117 -3.98 13.27 -12.57
C SER A 117 -4.66 13.81 -11.31
N ASP A 118 -5.67 13.13 -10.80
CA ASP A 118 -6.50 13.56 -9.67
C ASP A 118 -6.04 13.00 -8.32
N ILE A 119 -4.88 12.30 -8.31
CA ILE A 119 -4.30 11.77 -7.07
C ILE A 119 -3.75 12.92 -6.22
N ASP A 120 -4.24 13.04 -4.98
CA ASP A 120 -3.82 14.04 -4.02
C ASP A 120 -2.87 13.51 -2.95
N TYR A 121 -2.78 12.18 -2.78
CA TYR A 121 -1.93 11.54 -1.79
C TYR A 121 -1.56 10.12 -2.21
N MET A 122 -0.35 9.70 -1.90
CA MET A 122 0.09 8.32 -2.05
C MET A 122 0.55 7.73 -0.72
N GLU A 123 0.08 6.53 -0.42
CA GLU A 123 0.50 5.73 0.73
C GLU A 123 1.27 4.49 0.24
N PRO A 124 2.58 4.59 -0.03
CA PRO A 124 3.39 3.52 -0.59
C PRO A 124 3.67 2.37 0.38
N HIS A 125 4.37 1.35 -0.09
CA HIS A 125 4.83 0.25 0.77
C HIS A 125 5.85 0.74 1.80
N ALA A 126 6.89 1.44 1.36
CA ALA A 126 7.81 2.25 2.16
C ALA A 126 8.20 1.59 3.51
N THR A 127 9.10 0.61 3.44
CA THR A 127 9.48 -0.20 4.60
C THR A 127 10.69 0.32 5.36
N SER A 128 11.20 1.50 5.00
CA SER A 128 12.44 2.04 5.58
C SER A 128 13.68 1.20 5.20
N THR A 129 13.61 0.45 4.11
CA THR A 129 14.78 -0.26 3.55
C THR A 129 15.33 0.54 2.38
N GLN A 130 16.65 0.81 2.36
CA GLN A 130 17.28 1.67 1.35
C GLN A 130 16.95 1.23 -0.09
N VAL A 131 17.12 -0.05 -0.40
CA VAL A 131 16.85 -0.59 -1.75
C VAL A 131 15.37 -0.58 -2.08
N GLY A 132 14.52 -0.97 -1.12
CA GLY A 132 13.06 -1.02 -1.30
C GLY A 132 12.49 0.37 -1.55
N ASP A 133 12.82 1.31 -0.69
CA ASP A 133 12.33 2.68 -0.76
C ASP A 133 12.82 3.39 -2.03
N ALA A 134 14.11 3.22 -2.40
CA ALA A 134 14.66 3.77 -3.64
C ALA A 134 13.98 3.20 -4.89
N THR A 135 13.71 1.89 -4.92
CA THR A 135 13.02 1.25 -6.05
C THR A 135 11.59 1.76 -6.17
N GLU A 136 10.88 1.89 -5.06
CA GLU A 136 9.51 2.39 -5.03
C GLU A 136 9.43 3.88 -5.45
N LEU A 137 10.32 4.73 -4.95
CA LEU A 137 10.42 6.13 -5.38
C LEU A 137 10.71 6.23 -6.88
N THR A 138 11.59 5.38 -7.42
CA THR A 138 11.89 5.33 -8.85
C THR A 138 10.62 4.99 -9.65
N ALA A 139 9.87 3.97 -9.23
CA ALA A 139 8.61 3.58 -9.88
C ALA A 139 7.58 4.72 -9.84
N LEU A 140 7.33 5.29 -8.66
CA LEU A 140 6.37 6.38 -8.47
C LEU A 140 6.78 7.64 -9.24
N SER A 141 8.06 8.02 -9.19
CA SER A 141 8.58 9.19 -9.92
C SER A 141 8.42 9.02 -11.44
N SER A 142 8.64 7.82 -11.96
CA SER A 142 8.45 7.55 -13.39
C SER A 142 7.01 7.70 -13.84
N LEU A 143 6.06 7.31 -12.98
CA LEU A 143 4.62 7.46 -13.22
C LEU A 143 4.20 8.93 -13.13
N VAL A 144 4.60 9.62 -12.07
CA VAL A 144 4.30 11.04 -11.84
C VAL A 144 4.82 11.88 -13.01
N SER A 145 6.07 11.69 -13.43
CA SER A 145 6.66 12.46 -14.54
C SER A 145 5.97 12.23 -15.88
N LYS A 146 5.37 11.06 -16.09
CA LYS A 146 4.67 10.72 -17.34
C LYS A 146 3.21 11.18 -17.35
N LYS A 147 2.57 11.29 -16.19
CA LYS A 147 1.12 11.39 -16.07
C LYS A 147 0.63 12.71 -15.49
N LEU A 148 1.48 13.44 -14.77
CA LEU A 148 1.10 14.70 -14.14
C LEU A 148 1.60 15.92 -14.93
N ALA A 149 0.88 17.03 -14.77
CA ALA A 149 1.33 18.31 -15.28
C ALA A 149 2.70 18.71 -14.66
N PRO A 150 3.57 19.36 -15.43
CA PRO A 150 4.87 19.82 -14.92
C PRO A 150 4.72 20.67 -13.65
N GLY A 151 5.52 20.35 -12.64
CA GLY A 151 5.53 21.07 -11.36
C GLY A 151 4.50 20.60 -10.33
N ARG A 152 3.55 19.73 -10.68
CA ARG A 152 2.65 19.15 -9.69
C ARG A 152 3.42 18.19 -8.78
N LYS A 153 3.21 18.32 -7.47
CA LYS A 153 3.76 17.46 -6.44
C LYS A 153 2.62 16.70 -5.76
N ILE A 154 2.85 15.43 -5.47
CA ILE A 154 1.93 14.60 -4.69
C ILE A 154 2.61 14.29 -3.37
N PRO A 155 1.97 14.60 -2.22
CA PRO A 155 2.45 14.16 -0.91
C PRO A 155 2.51 12.63 -0.86
N ILE A 156 3.57 12.10 -0.27
CA ILE A 156 3.72 10.69 0.04
C ILE A 156 3.92 10.51 1.54
N GLY A 157 3.40 9.42 2.10
CA GLY A 157 3.62 9.10 3.51
C GLY A 157 3.54 7.59 3.73
N SER A 158 3.92 7.13 4.91
CA SER A 158 3.81 5.73 5.26
C SER A 158 3.34 5.55 6.69
N VAL A 159 2.26 4.81 6.89
CA VAL A 159 1.78 4.41 8.21
C VAL A 159 2.87 3.69 9.02
N LYS A 160 3.85 3.09 8.34
CA LYS A 160 4.95 2.40 9.00
C LYS A 160 5.90 3.32 9.75
N ALA A 161 5.95 4.61 9.40
CA ALA A 161 6.65 5.60 10.20
C ALA A 161 6.03 5.77 11.59
N ASN A 162 4.71 5.55 11.70
CA ASN A 162 3.96 5.76 12.94
C ASN A 162 3.82 4.48 13.77
N ILE A 163 3.53 3.33 13.12
CA ILE A 163 3.18 2.08 13.82
C ILE A 163 4.11 0.90 13.52
N GLY A 164 5.13 1.09 12.69
CA GLY A 164 5.98 -0.01 12.20
C GLY A 164 5.30 -0.86 11.13
N HIS A 165 5.95 -1.95 10.75
CA HIS A 165 5.50 -2.86 9.71
C HIS A 165 4.70 -4.03 10.30
N THR A 166 3.39 -3.98 10.18
CA THR A 166 2.47 -5.01 10.68
C THR A 166 2.33 -6.21 9.73
N LEU A 167 3.36 -6.52 8.95
CA LEU A 167 3.51 -7.67 8.06
C LEU A 167 2.22 -7.99 7.29
N GLU A 168 1.49 -9.03 7.70
CA GLU A 168 0.30 -9.54 7.02
C GLU A 168 -0.83 -8.50 6.93
N THR A 169 -0.92 -7.61 7.91
CA THR A 169 -1.97 -6.58 7.96
C THR A 169 -1.54 -5.21 7.41
N ALA A 170 -0.27 -5.06 7.01
CA ALA A 170 0.27 -3.76 6.61
C ALA A 170 -0.49 -3.09 5.46
N GLY A 171 -1.02 -3.87 4.51
CA GLY A 171 -1.84 -3.34 3.42
C GLY A 171 -3.17 -2.77 3.91
N MET A 172 -3.83 -3.47 4.84
CA MET A 172 -5.09 -3.00 5.43
C MET A 172 -4.87 -1.81 6.38
N ALA A 173 -3.77 -1.80 7.14
CA ALA A 173 -3.41 -0.66 8.00
C ALA A 173 -3.23 0.63 7.17
N ARG A 174 -2.55 0.55 6.02
CA ARG A 174 -2.44 1.67 5.07
C ARG A 174 -3.81 2.14 4.58
N LEU A 175 -4.66 1.21 4.20
CA LEU A 175 -6.01 1.55 3.73
C LEU A 175 -6.81 2.26 4.83
N VAL A 176 -6.74 1.79 6.08
CA VAL A 176 -7.39 2.46 7.23
C VAL A 176 -6.85 3.87 7.41
N LYS A 177 -5.53 4.06 7.38
CA LYS A 177 -4.93 5.41 7.46
C LYS A 177 -5.48 6.34 6.39
N VAL A 178 -5.51 5.90 5.13
CA VAL A 178 -6.02 6.73 4.02
C VAL A 178 -7.50 7.05 4.21
N VAL A 179 -8.32 6.09 4.61
CA VAL A 179 -9.75 6.32 4.89
C VAL A 179 -9.95 7.33 6.02
N LEU A 180 -9.17 7.24 7.09
CA LEU A 180 -9.22 8.20 8.19
C LEU A 180 -8.74 9.59 7.76
N ALA A 181 -7.65 9.67 6.96
CA ALA A 181 -7.16 10.92 6.41
C ALA A 181 -8.25 11.63 5.56
N MET A 182 -8.94 10.88 4.71
CA MET A 182 -10.06 11.40 3.93
C MET A 182 -11.22 11.89 4.82
N GLN A 183 -11.56 11.15 5.89
CA GLN A 183 -12.65 11.52 6.80
C GLN A 183 -12.35 12.78 7.62
N HIS A 184 -11.09 12.98 7.97
CA HIS A 184 -10.64 14.13 8.76
C HIS A 184 -10.10 15.28 7.90
N GLU A 185 -10.04 15.09 6.57
CA GLU A 185 -9.45 16.06 5.62
C GLU A 185 -8.03 16.48 6.01
N GLN A 186 -7.27 15.53 6.56
CA GLN A 186 -5.92 15.73 7.07
C GLN A 186 -5.01 14.57 6.69
N ILE A 187 -3.82 14.88 6.20
CA ILE A 187 -2.75 13.90 6.02
C ILE A 187 -1.93 13.90 7.32
N PRO A 188 -1.92 12.81 8.09
CA PRO A 188 -1.10 12.74 9.30
C PRO A 188 0.39 12.71 8.93
N PRO A 189 1.26 13.16 9.84
CA PRO A 189 2.71 13.17 9.64
C PRO A 189 3.28 11.76 9.53
#